data_99fb2c99b006fb372412988e1a117d81
#
_entry.id   99fb2c99b006fb372412988e1a117d81
#
_cell.length_a   1.000
_cell.length_b   1.000
_cell.length_c   1.000
_cell.angle_alpha   90.00
_cell.angle_beta   90.00
_cell.angle_gamma   90.00
#
_symmetry.space_group_name_H-M   'P 1'
#
loop_
_entity.id
_entity.type
_entity.pdbx_description
1 polymer ?
#
loop_
_entity_poly.entity_id
_entity_poly.type
_entity_poly.pdbx_seq_one_letter_code
_entity_poly.pdbx_strand_id
1 'polypeptide(L)'
;MPMIQTRDTTQLYVKTLGEGRPVILIHGWPLSADSWDPVMMALAENGYRAIAYDRRGFGRSDQPPKGYDYDTFSDDLADVMAATGATQDLALVGFSMGGGEIARYMSRHGGKGVSQAALVSSVVPYMLQTDDNPMGVPDSVFQ
;
A
#
# COMPACT_ATOMS: atom_id res chain seq x y z
N MET A 1 -18.80 6.53 3.31
CA MET A 1 -18.32 5.45 4.19
C MET A 1 -16.85 5.22 3.96
N PRO A 2 -16.06 5.18 5.02
CA PRO A 2 -14.63 4.91 4.88
C PRO A 2 -14.29 3.42 4.68
N MET A 3 -15.25 2.56 4.42
CA MET A 3 -15.03 1.13 4.18
C MET A 3 -15.28 0.79 2.72
N ILE A 4 -14.37 0.01 2.13
CA ILE A 4 -14.57 -0.57 0.81
C ILE A 4 -14.53 -2.10 0.89
N GLN A 5 -15.17 -2.76 -0.05
CA GLN A 5 -15.17 -4.22 -0.11
C GLN A 5 -14.26 -4.68 -1.25
N THR A 6 -13.34 -5.57 -0.93
CA THR A 6 -12.46 -6.19 -1.91
C THR A 6 -13.17 -7.32 -2.66
N ARG A 7 -12.54 -7.83 -3.73
CA ARG A 7 -13.06 -8.94 -4.55
C ARG A 7 -13.27 -10.22 -3.76
N ASP A 8 -12.54 -10.42 -2.66
CA ASP A 8 -12.71 -11.57 -1.77
C ASP A 8 -13.60 -11.25 -0.56
N THR A 9 -14.37 -10.17 -0.61
CA THR A 9 -15.33 -9.72 0.40
C THR A 9 -14.73 -9.16 1.70
N THR A 10 -13.42 -8.97 1.77
CA THR A 10 -12.77 -8.33 2.91
C THR A 10 -13.10 -6.83 2.94
N GLN A 11 -13.44 -6.30 4.12
CA GLN A 11 -13.69 -4.87 4.29
C GLN A 11 -12.40 -4.16 4.66
N LEU A 12 -12.01 -3.15 3.88
CA LEU A 12 -10.84 -2.33 4.16
C LEU A 12 -11.27 -0.91 4.54
N TYR A 13 -10.66 -0.39 5.59
CA TYR A 13 -10.82 1.01 5.97
C TYR A 13 -9.98 1.87 5.04
N VAL A 14 -10.63 2.87 4.41
CA VAL A 14 -9.97 3.81 3.49
C VAL A 14 -10.34 5.23 3.90
N LYS A 15 -9.37 6.11 3.95
CA LYS A 15 -9.61 7.54 4.17
C LYS A 15 -9.00 8.37 3.06
N THR A 16 -9.66 9.48 2.74
CA THR A 16 -9.22 10.39 1.70
C THR A 16 -9.22 11.83 2.22
N LEU A 17 -8.33 12.65 1.68
CA LEU A 17 -8.22 14.06 2.03
C LEU A 17 -7.76 14.85 0.80
N GLY A 18 -8.40 15.99 0.54
CA GLY A 18 -8.05 16.87 -0.55
C GLY A 18 -8.68 16.46 -1.88
N GLU A 19 -8.37 17.24 -2.91
CA GLU A 19 -8.85 17.06 -4.27
C GLU A 19 -7.68 17.23 -5.24
N GLY A 20 -7.78 16.64 -6.41
CA GLY A 20 -6.77 16.74 -7.46
C GLY A 20 -6.19 15.38 -7.83
N ARG A 21 -4.93 15.39 -8.29
CA ARG A 21 -4.24 14.17 -8.69
C ARG A 21 -4.15 13.19 -7.51
N PRO A 22 -4.56 11.92 -7.71
CA PRO A 22 -4.56 10.95 -6.62
C PRO A 22 -3.16 10.47 -6.24
N VAL A 23 -2.94 10.34 -4.94
CA VAL A 23 -1.74 9.74 -4.35
C VAL A 23 -2.20 8.71 -3.32
N ILE A 24 -1.90 7.44 -3.53
CA ILE A 24 -2.19 6.38 -2.57
C ILE A 24 -0.96 6.11 -1.71
N LEU A 25 -1.17 6.12 -0.39
CA LEU A 25 -0.15 5.96 0.63
C LEU A 25 -0.34 4.61 1.32
N ILE A 26 0.68 3.77 1.29
CA ILE A 26 0.62 2.40 1.77
C ILE A 26 1.55 2.23 2.97
N HIS A 27 0.96 1.91 4.13
CA HIS A 27 1.69 1.84 5.40
C HIS A 27 2.59 0.60 5.50
N GLY A 28 3.57 0.68 6.40
CA GLY A 28 4.42 -0.43 6.79
C GLY A 28 3.85 -1.24 7.97
N TRP A 29 4.51 -2.32 8.31
CA TRP A 29 4.18 -3.14 9.48
C TRP A 29 4.82 -2.54 10.75
N PRO A 30 4.14 -2.50 11.88
CA PRO A 30 2.74 -2.83 12.19
C PRO A 30 1.87 -1.56 12.28
N LEU A 31 1.86 -0.73 11.26
CA LEU A 31 1.23 0.58 11.26
C LEU A 31 -0.21 0.52 10.76
N SER A 32 -0.74 1.69 10.40
CA SER A 32 -2.05 1.87 9.78
C SER A 32 -2.04 3.12 8.91
N ALA A 33 -3.15 3.40 8.25
CA ALA A 33 -3.32 4.63 7.48
C ALA A 33 -3.05 5.89 8.29
N ASP A 34 -3.28 5.85 9.59
CA ASP A 34 -3.08 7.01 10.47
C ASP A 34 -1.62 7.47 10.54
N SER A 35 -0.66 6.58 10.25
CA SER A 35 0.76 6.96 10.17
C SER A 35 1.04 7.97 9.06
N TRP A 36 0.14 8.09 8.08
CA TRP A 36 0.25 9.01 6.96
C TRP A 36 -0.43 10.36 7.19
N ASP A 37 -1.09 10.60 8.31
CA ASP A 37 -1.89 11.82 8.52
C ASP A 37 -1.14 13.12 8.21
N PRO A 38 0.10 13.35 8.69
CA PRO A 38 0.82 14.58 8.36
C PRO A 38 1.11 14.71 6.87
N VAL A 39 1.43 13.61 6.19
CA VAL A 39 1.71 13.60 4.75
C VAL A 39 0.43 13.84 3.96
N MET A 40 -0.69 13.25 4.38
CA MET A 40 -1.99 13.48 3.75
C MET A 40 -2.40 14.95 3.81
N MET A 41 -2.19 15.60 4.96
CA MET A 41 -2.47 17.02 5.11
C MET A 41 -1.62 17.87 4.17
N ALA A 42 -0.32 17.59 4.10
CA ALA A 42 0.59 18.31 3.21
C ALA A 42 0.22 18.14 1.74
N LEU A 43 -0.15 16.93 1.34
CA LEU A 43 -0.60 16.64 -0.02
C LEU A 43 -1.89 17.40 -0.35
N ALA A 44 -2.86 17.37 0.54
CA ALA A 44 -4.14 18.07 0.34
C ALA A 44 -3.94 19.58 0.21
N GLU A 45 -3.07 20.16 1.02
CA GLU A 45 -2.74 21.60 0.97
C GLU A 45 -2.03 21.98 -0.34
N ASN A 46 -1.41 21.03 -1.02
CA ASN A 46 -0.69 21.26 -2.27
C ASN A 46 -1.46 20.80 -3.51
N GLY A 47 -2.77 20.57 -3.42
CA GLY A 47 -3.62 20.31 -4.56
C GLY A 47 -3.66 18.84 -5.00
N TYR A 48 -3.33 17.91 -4.10
CA TYR A 48 -3.42 16.48 -4.35
C TYR A 48 -4.57 15.85 -3.55
N ARG A 49 -5.09 14.76 -4.07
CA ARG A 49 -6.03 13.91 -3.34
C ARG A 49 -5.26 12.77 -2.68
N ALA A 50 -5.06 12.86 -1.38
CA ALA A 50 -4.38 11.83 -0.61
C ALA A 50 -5.36 10.71 -0.24
N ILE A 51 -4.96 9.47 -0.46
CA ILE A 51 -5.75 8.27 -0.16
C ILE A 51 -4.85 7.34 0.65
N ALA A 52 -5.32 6.89 1.82
CA ALA A 52 -4.61 5.90 2.62
C ALA A 52 -5.59 4.84 3.10
N TYR A 53 -5.12 3.62 3.25
CA TYR A 53 -5.97 2.53 3.73
C TYR A 53 -5.23 1.67 4.75
N ASP A 54 -5.99 1.04 5.63
CA ASP A 54 -5.48 0.02 6.52
C ASP A 54 -5.44 -1.31 5.75
N ARG A 55 -4.24 -1.91 5.64
CA ARG A 55 -4.10 -3.24 5.02
C ARG A 55 -4.94 -4.26 5.76
N ARG A 56 -5.44 -5.29 5.07
CA ARG A 56 -6.12 -6.40 5.74
C ARG A 56 -5.30 -6.88 6.94
N GLY A 57 -5.97 -7.13 8.05
CA GLY A 57 -5.33 -7.55 9.29
C GLY A 57 -4.82 -6.40 10.16
N PHE A 58 -4.92 -5.15 9.70
CA PHE A 58 -4.40 -3.97 10.41
C PHE A 58 -5.51 -2.94 10.68
N GLY A 59 -5.29 -2.15 11.71
CA GLY A 59 -6.14 -1.01 12.03
C GLY A 59 -7.61 -1.36 12.10
N ARG A 60 -8.42 -0.65 11.31
CA ARG A 60 -9.87 -0.78 11.27
C ARG A 60 -10.38 -1.71 10.16
N SER A 61 -9.46 -2.28 9.37
CA SER A 61 -9.81 -3.26 8.34
C SER A 61 -10.11 -4.62 8.96
N ASP A 62 -10.82 -5.47 8.20
CA ASP A 62 -11.09 -6.85 8.60
C ASP A 62 -9.79 -7.63 8.81
N GLN A 63 -9.88 -8.65 9.65
CA GLN A 63 -8.80 -9.59 9.94
C GLN A 63 -9.16 -11.00 9.44
N PRO A 64 -9.23 -11.21 8.11
CA PRO A 64 -9.57 -12.51 7.58
C PRO A 64 -8.51 -13.56 7.94
N PRO A 65 -8.87 -14.85 7.98
CA PRO A 65 -7.93 -15.90 8.39
C PRO A 65 -6.85 -16.20 7.34
N LYS A 66 -6.92 -15.62 6.15
CA LYS A 66 -6.00 -15.86 5.04
C LYS A 66 -5.87 -14.64 4.14
N GLY A 67 -4.96 -14.72 3.16
CA GLY A 67 -4.72 -13.64 2.21
C GLY A 67 -3.60 -12.70 2.64
N TYR A 68 -2.68 -13.17 3.47
CA TYR A 68 -1.54 -12.39 3.95
C TYR A 68 -0.30 -12.67 3.07
N ASP A 69 -0.44 -12.41 1.79
CA ASP A 69 0.61 -12.54 0.78
C ASP A 69 0.58 -11.34 -0.16
N TYR A 70 1.68 -11.08 -0.85
CA TYR A 70 1.79 -9.90 -1.71
C TYR A 70 0.88 -9.95 -2.94
N ASP A 71 0.53 -11.15 -3.43
CA ASP A 71 -0.45 -11.27 -4.50
C ASP A 71 -1.81 -10.71 -4.07
N THR A 72 -2.27 -11.12 -2.90
CA THR A 72 -3.53 -10.64 -2.34
C THR A 72 -3.47 -9.15 -1.99
N PHE A 73 -2.36 -8.68 -1.40
CA PHE A 73 -2.18 -7.26 -1.08
C PHE A 73 -2.22 -6.40 -2.35
N SER A 74 -1.62 -6.88 -3.45
CA SER A 74 -1.67 -6.16 -4.73
C SER A 74 -3.07 -6.14 -5.33
N ASP A 75 -3.84 -7.22 -5.16
CA ASP A 75 -5.25 -7.27 -5.56
C ASP A 75 -6.11 -6.30 -4.72
N ASP A 76 -5.84 -6.23 -3.42
CA ASP A 76 -6.50 -5.26 -2.52
C ASP A 76 -6.19 -3.83 -2.96
N LEU A 77 -4.95 -3.52 -3.32
CA LEU A 77 -4.57 -2.21 -3.84
C LEU A 77 -5.36 -1.87 -5.11
N ALA A 78 -5.49 -2.83 -6.04
CA ALA A 78 -6.30 -2.64 -7.24
C ALA A 78 -7.76 -2.35 -6.89
N ASP A 79 -8.31 -3.03 -5.89
CA ASP A 79 -9.69 -2.84 -5.44
C ASP A 79 -9.88 -1.47 -4.75
N VAL A 80 -8.90 -1.00 -3.98
CA VAL A 80 -8.88 0.36 -3.40
C VAL A 80 -8.86 1.41 -4.52
N MET A 81 -8.01 1.22 -5.53
CA MET A 81 -7.95 2.12 -6.69
C MET A 81 -9.31 2.23 -7.37
N ALA A 82 -9.94 1.10 -7.65
CA ALA A 82 -11.25 1.06 -8.30
C ALA A 82 -12.33 1.72 -7.44
N ALA A 83 -12.40 1.39 -6.16
CA ALA A 83 -13.42 1.90 -5.24
C ALA A 83 -13.31 3.42 -5.00
N THR A 84 -12.09 3.96 -5.05
CA THR A 84 -11.85 5.41 -4.85
C THR A 84 -11.85 6.20 -6.16
N GLY A 85 -11.95 5.55 -7.30
CA GLY A 85 -11.86 6.20 -8.61
C GLY A 85 -10.46 6.67 -8.98
N ALA A 86 -9.43 6.26 -8.24
CA ALA A 86 -8.04 6.60 -8.49
C ALA A 86 -7.43 5.63 -9.52
N THR A 87 -7.85 5.75 -10.77
CA THR A 87 -7.54 4.77 -11.83
C THR A 87 -6.64 5.31 -12.93
N GLN A 88 -6.26 6.59 -12.87
CA GLN A 88 -5.40 7.23 -13.88
C GLN A 88 -4.49 8.27 -13.24
N ASP A 89 -3.31 8.44 -13.80
CA ASP A 89 -2.31 9.42 -13.36
C ASP A 89 -2.03 9.34 -11.85
N LEU A 90 -2.03 8.12 -11.33
CA LEU A 90 -1.90 7.83 -9.91
C LEU A 90 -0.44 7.77 -9.49
N ALA A 91 -0.11 8.38 -8.36
CA ALA A 91 1.15 8.16 -7.68
C ALA A 91 0.94 7.18 -6.52
N LEU A 92 1.82 6.18 -6.40
CA LEU A 92 1.86 5.27 -5.27
C LEU A 92 3.05 5.60 -4.38
N VAL A 93 2.85 5.63 -3.08
CA VAL A 93 3.92 5.82 -2.09
C VAL A 93 3.82 4.70 -1.08
N GLY A 94 4.86 3.87 -0.98
CA GLY A 94 4.88 2.74 -0.05
C GLY A 94 6.04 2.83 0.92
N PHE A 95 5.75 2.67 2.21
CA PHE A 95 6.75 2.61 3.25
C PHE A 95 7.00 1.16 3.66
N SER A 96 8.25 0.74 3.67
CA SER A 96 8.70 -0.58 4.13
C SER A 96 7.91 -1.71 3.41
N MET A 97 7.06 -2.45 4.12
CA MET A 97 6.18 -3.48 3.57
C MET A 97 5.28 -2.96 2.44
N GLY A 98 4.85 -1.69 2.53
CA GLY A 98 4.05 -1.04 1.49
C GLY A 98 4.75 -0.95 0.14
N GLY A 99 6.08 -0.86 0.13
CA GLY A 99 6.87 -0.91 -1.11
C GLY A 99 6.81 -2.28 -1.79
N GLY A 100 6.69 -3.35 -1.01
CA GLY A 100 6.48 -4.71 -1.55
C GLY A 100 5.14 -4.85 -2.27
N GLU A 101 4.09 -4.25 -1.73
CA GLU A 101 2.78 -4.20 -2.41
C GLU A 101 2.87 -3.49 -3.75
N ILE A 102 3.56 -2.34 -3.79
CA ILE A 102 3.73 -1.58 -5.03
C ILE A 102 4.47 -2.42 -6.07
N ALA A 103 5.59 -3.01 -5.69
CA ALA A 103 6.38 -3.85 -6.61
C ALA A 103 5.54 -5.00 -7.17
N ARG A 104 4.75 -5.65 -6.33
CA ARG A 104 3.90 -6.76 -6.77
C ARG A 104 2.74 -6.28 -7.65
N TYR A 105 2.17 -5.12 -7.34
CA TYR A 105 1.16 -4.49 -8.20
C TYR A 105 1.72 -4.21 -9.59
N MET A 106 2.92 -3.63 -9.67
CA MET A 106 3.55 -3.34 -10.96
C MET A 106 3.78 -4.60 -11.79
N SER A 107 4.20 -5.71 -11.17
CA SER A 107 4.45 -6.96 -11.89
C SER A 107 3.16 -7.74 -12.17
N ARG A 108 2.24 -7.83 -11.21
CA ARG A 108 1.01 -8.63 -11.31
C ARG A 108 -0.09 -7.95 -12.12
N HIS A 109 -0.24 -6.63 -11.96
CA HIS A 109 -1.29 -5.83 -12.63
C HIS A 109 -0.74 -4.93 -13.75
N GLY A 110 0.54 -5.05 -14.08
CA GLY A 110 1.16 -4.27 -15.15
C GLY A 110 1.23 -2.77 -14.88
N GLY A 111 1.14 -2.34 -13.63
CA GLY A 111 1.19 -0.93 -13.26
C GLY A 111 0.01 -0.10 -13.77
N LYS A 112 -1.11 -0.73 -14.10
CA LYS A 112 -2.27 -0.06 -14.68
C LYS A 112 -2.72 1.13 -13.83
N GLY A 113 -2.82 2.31 -14.46
CA GLY A 113 -3.25 3.56 -13.81
C GLY A 113 -2.15 4.32 -13.09
N VAL A 114 -0.98 3.71 -12.89
CA VAL A 114 0.13 4.30 -12.12
C VAL A 114 1.09 5.04 -13.04
N SER A 115 1.36 6.31 -12.75
CA SER A 115 2.34 7.11 -13.48
C SER A 115 3.65 7.27 -12.72
N GLN A 116 3.62 7.20 -11.38
CA GLN A 116 4.80 7.32 -10.54
C GLN A 116 4.67 6.44 -9.31
N ALA A 117 5.82 5.97 -8.79
CA ALA A 117 5.87 5.21 -7.55
C ALA A 117 7.09 5.64 -6.73
N ALA A 118 6.91 5.81 -5.42
CA ALA A 118 7.98 6.08 -4.47
C ALA A 118 8.06 4.93 -3.46
N LEU A 119 9.22 4.32 -3.36
CA LEU A 119 9.52 3.26 -2.41
C LEU A 119 10.38 3.84 -1.30
N VAL A 120 9.77 4.01 -0.11
CA VAL A 120 10.43 4.64 1.04
C VAL A 120 10.86 3.54 2.01
N SER A 121 12.16 3.38 2.21
CA SER A 121 12.73 2.33 3.08
C SER A 121 12.08 0.96 2.85
N SER A 122 11.94 0.61 1.56
CA SER A 122 11.16 -0.54 1.10
C SER A 122 11.84 -1.88 1.38
N VAL A 123 11.02 -2.93 1.51
CA VAL A 123 11.49 -4.32 1.61
C VAL A 123 11.99 -4.90 0.28
N VAL A 124 11.83 -4.17 -0.81
CA VAL A 124 12.16 -4.64 -2.17
C VAL A 124 13.68 -4.50 -2.42
N PRO A 125 14.32 -5.47 -3.11
CA PRO A 125 13.72 -6.68 -3.67
C PRO A 125 13.39 -7.75 -2.65
N TYR A 126 14.17 -7.88 -1.58
CA TYR A 126 13.90 -8.75 -0.43
C TYR A 126 14.87 -8.43 0.71
N MET A 127 14.47 -8.78 1.92
CA MET A 127 15.23 -8.44 3.13
C MET A 127 16.20 -9.51 3.53
N LEU A 128 15.96 -10.76 3.16
CA LEU A 128 16.76 -11.89 3.61
C LEU A 128 18.21 -11.78 3.11
N GLN A 129 19.17 -12.08 3.99
CA GLN A 129 20.57 -12.20 3.61
C GLN A 129 20.79 -13.45 2.76
N THR A 130 21.36 -13.27 1.58
CA THR A 130 21.70 -14.32 0.63
C THR A 130 23.00 -13.97 -0.07
N ASP A 131 23.54 -14.85 -0.91
CA ASP A 131 24.77 -14.60 -1.66
C ASP A 131 24.69 -13.38 -2.56
N ASP A 132 23.51 -13.13 -3.15
CA ASP A 132 23.25 -11.97 -3.99
C ASP A 132 22.67 -10.76 -3.21
N ASN A 133 22.45 -10.92 -1.91
CA ASN A 133 22.05 -9.83 -1.00
C ASN A 133 22.85 -9.92 0.31
N PRO A 134 24.19 -9.74 0.26
CA PRO A 134 25.06 -9.96 1.43
C PRO A 134 24.81 -8.99 2.59
N MET A 135 24.18 -7.83 2.32
CA MET A 135 23.85 -6.84 3.33
C MET A 135 22.43 -7.04 3.89
N GLY A 136 21.76 -8.10 3.49
CA GLY A 136 20.42 -8.43 3.97
C GLY A 136 20.39 -8.88 5.42
N VAL A 137 19.19 -9.06 5.95
CA VAL A 137 18.94 -9.49 7.33
C VAL A 137 19.13 -11.01 7.43
N PRO A 138 19.96 -11.50 8.37
CA PRO A 138 20.14 -12.95 8.54
C PRO A 138 18.85 -13.66 8.87
N ASP A 139 18.70 -14.91 8.37
CA ASP A 139 17.52 -15.75 8.58
C ASP A 139 17.16 -15.90 10.07
N SER A 140 18.16 -15.95 10.94
CA SER A 140 17.97 -16.07 12.39
C SER A 140 17.13 -14.95 13.01
N VAL A 141 17.02 -13.80 12.35
CA VAL A 141 16.18 -12.67 12.83
C VAL A 141 14.69 -12.94 12.60
N PHE A 142 14.36 -13.82 11.67
CA PHE A 142 12.96 -14.14 11.30
C PHE A 142 12.41 -15.38 12.02
N GLN A 143 13.18 -16.01 12.88
CA GLN A 143 12.80 -17.24 13.60
C GLN A 143 12.17 -16.94 14.95
#